data_b3672e2592a4f24b4d51af5b7c55e251
#
_entry.id   b3672e2592a4f24b4d51af5b7c55e251
#
_cell.length_a   1.000
_cell.length_b   1.000
_cell.length_c   1.000
_cell.angle_alpha   90.00
_cell.angle_beta   90.00
_cell.angle_gamma   90.00
#
_symmetry.space_group_name_H-M   'P 1'
#
loop_
_entity.id
_entity.type
_entity.pdbx_description
1 polymer ?
#
loop_
_entity_poly.entity_id
_entity_poly.type
_entity_poly.pdbx_seq_one_letter_code
_entity_poly.pdbx_strand_id
1 'polypeptide(L)'
;MKKYLNLNVFTAAIQRLESLYNAGHKVVVSFSGGKDSTVCLELCIIAATRAKKLPVDVVMRDEEIMFPGTFEYCERVAKRPEVRFHWLVAHQPIINIFNRESPYFWVMDPALPKEQWVRQPPSYAESIPEKHIGALITKERFPTEEGKITYAVTGLRVEESPN
;
A
#
# COMPACT_ATOMS: atom_id res chain seq x y z
N MET A 1 11.94 24.33 -8.77
CA MET A 1 12.16 25.41 -7.78
C MET A 1 11.39 25.09 -6.50
N LYS A 2 12.05 24.87 -5.34
CA LYS A 2 11.39 24.61 -4.06
C LYS A 2 10.68 25.88 -3.61
N LYS A 3 9.38 25.79 -3.31
CA LYS A 3 8.57 26.89 -2.79
C LYS A 3 8.32 26.65 -1.30
N TYR A 4 8.83 27.53 -0.47
CA TYR A 4 8.59 27.47 0.98
C TYR A 4 7.24 28.14 1.29
N LEU A 5 6.42 27.44 2.09
CA LEU A 5 5.12 27.94 2.53
C LEU A 5 5.18 28.20 4.03
N ASN A 6 4.39 29.14 4.52
CA ASN A 6 4.21 29.43 5.96
C ASN A 6 3.29 28.39 6.64
N LEU A 7 3.52 27.12 6.32
CA LEU A 7 2.70 26.01 6.78
C LEU A 7 3.63 24.80 7.03
N ASN A 8 3.53 24.16 8.19
CA ASN A 8 4.31 22.96 8.45
C ASN A 8 3.79 21.78 7.64
N VAL A 9 4.66 20.80 7.42
CA VAL A 9 4.39 19.63 6.56
C VAL A 9 3.19 18.83 7.05
N PHE A 10 3.05 18.64 8.36
CA PHE A 10 1.94 17.90 8.95
C PHE A 10 0.60 18.57 8.63
N THR A 11 0.47 19.87 8.90
CA THR A 11 -0.76 20.62 8.63
C THR A 11 -1.09 20.63 7.14
N ALA A 12 -0.08 20.81 6.28
CA ALA A 12 -0.26 20.79 4.83
C ALA A 12 -0.76 19.43 4.34
N ALA A 13 -0.21 18.32 4.86
CA ALA A 13 -0.63 16.97 4.51
C ALA A 13 -2.07 16.69 4.93
N ILE A 14 -2.43 17.02 6.18
CA ILE A 14 -3.80 16.85 6.69
C ILE A 14 -4.81 17.65 5.86
N GLN A 15 -4.56 18.92 5.60
CA GLN A 15 -5.45 19.77 4.81
C GLN A 15 -5.66 19.20 3.39
N ARG A 16 -4.60 18.72 2.75
CA ARG A 16 -4.69 18.10 1.43
C ARG A 16 -5.54 16.83 1.47
N LEU A 17 -5.30 15.93 2.43
CA LEU A 17 -6.05 14.69 2.56
C LEU A 17 -7.52 14.97 2.90
N GLU A 18 -7.82 15.87 3.83
CA GLU A 18 -9.18 16.28 4.16
C GLU A 18 -9.92 16.83 2.92
N SER A 19 -9.24 17.63 2.09
CA SER A 19 -9.85 18.15 0.86
C SER A 19 -10.24 17.05 -0.12
N LEU A 20 -9.41 16.01 -0.25
CA LEU A 20 -9.72 14.84 -1.09
C LEU A 20 -10.93 14.05 -0.56
N TYR A 21 -10.95 13.77 0.74
CA TYR A 21 -12.07 13.06 1.38
C TYR A 21 -13.38 13.87 1.28
N ASN A 22 -13.33 15.16 1.54
CA ASN A 22 -14.52 16.06 1.48
C ASN A 22 -15.03 16.23 0.05
N ALA A 23 -14.13 16.19 -0.94
CA ALA A 23 -14.51 16.19 -2.35
C ALA A 23 -15.13 14.85 -2.81
N GLY A 24 -15.16 13.83 -1.97
CA GLY A 24 -15.71 12.50 -2.28
C GLY A 24 -14.77 11.64 -3.13
N HIS A 25 -13.50 12.00 -3.21
CA HIS A 25 -12.51 11.16 -3.87
C HIS A 25 -12.18 9.90 -3.03
N LYS A 26 -11.77 8.84 -3.71
CA LYS A 26 -11.26 7.63 -3.08
C LYS A 26 -9.79 7.82 -2.74
N VAL A 27 -9.42 7.60 -1.49
CA VAL A 27 -8.02 7.68 -1.03
C VAL A 27 -7.60 6.30 -0.55
N VAL A 28 -6.54 5.77 -1.13
CA VAL A 28 -6.01 4.43 -0.82
C VAL A 28 -4.54 4.55 -0.47
N VAL A 29 -4.15 3.98 0.67
CA VAL A 29 -2.75 4.01 1.12
C VAL A 29 -2.00 2.82 0.55
N SER A 30 -0.90 3.07 -0.17
CA SER A 30 0.07 2.03 -0.53
C SER A 30 0.98 1.78 0.68
N PHE A 31 0.83 0.61 1.30
CA PHE A 31 1.45 0.28 2.58
C PHE A 31 2.49 -0.81 2.42
N SER A 32 3.68 -0.58 2.94
CA SER A 32 4.80 -1.54 2.91
C SER A 32 5.21 -2.04 4.30
N GLY A 33 4.56 -1.56 5.37
CA GLY A 33 5.01 -1.80 6.74
C GLY A 33 6.24 -0.99 7.16
N GLY A 34 6.83 -0.22 6.26
CA GLY A 34 7.95 0.69 6.56
C GLY A 34 7.50 2.00 7.22
N LYS A 35 8.47 2.74 7.79
CA LYS A 35 8.21 3.96 8.55
C LYS A 35 7.43 5.02 7.77
N ASP A 36 7.79 5.24 6.50
CA ASP A 36 7.20 6.32 5.69
C ASP A 36 5.75 6.00 5.30
N SER A 37 5.48 4.75 4.91
CA SER A 37 4.10 4.29 4.64
C SER A 37 3.23 4.27 5.90
N THR A 38 3.83 4.00 7.08
CA THR A 38 3.14 4.09 8.36
C THR A 38 2.73 5.53 8.67
N VAL A 39 3.63 6.50 8.47
CA VAL A 39 3.28 7.93 8.63
C VAL A 39 2.15 8.33 7.69
N CYS A 40 2.21 7.92 6.42
CA CYS A 40 1.13 8.17 5.47
C CYS A 40 -0.21 7.58 5.92
N LEU A 41 -0.20 6.37 6.45
CA LEU A 41 -1.40 5.73 7.00
C LEU A 41 -1.99 6.53 8.16
N GLU A 42 -1.18 6.92 9.14
CA GLU A 42 -1.66 7.68 10.30
C GLU A 42 -2.22 9.05 9.89
N LEU A 43 -1.58 9.74 8.93
CA LEU A 43 -2.10 10.99 8.38
C LEU A 43 -3.46 10.79 7.68
N CYS A 44 -3.60 9.71 6.91
CA CYS A 44 -4.88 9.37 6.28
C CYS A 44 -5.97 9.03 7.30
N ILE A 45 -5.65 8.31 8.39
CA ILE A 45 -6.60 8.02 9.46
C ILE A 45 -7.06 9.31 10.14
N ILE A 46 -6.15 10.22 10.49
CA ILE A 46 -6.49 11.51 11.09
C ILE A 46 -7.43 12.31 10.17
N ALA A 47 -7.07 12.44 8.90
CA ALA A 47 -7.86 13.18 7.92
C ALA A 47 -9.23 12.54 7.65
N ALA A 48 -9.28 11.22 7.49
CA ALA A 48 -10.52 10.47 7.30
C ALA A 48 -11.45 10.54 8.52
N THR A 49 -10.88 10.52 9.73
CA THR A 49 -11.65 10.71 10.98
C THR A 49 -12.34 12.07 10.99
N ARG A 50 -11.60 13.15 10.68
CA ARG A 50 -12.15 14.52 10.63
C ARG A 50 -13.20 14.66 9.53
N ALA A 51 -12.98 14.04 8.38
CA ALA A 51 -13.93 14.02 7.27
C ALA A 51 -15.08 13.02 7.43
N LYS A 52 -15.11 12.21 8.51
CA LYS A 52 -16.09 11.13 8.75
C LYS A 52 -16.11 10.09 7.61
N LYS A 53 -14.94 9.70 7.14
CA LYS A 53 -14.72 8.80 5.99
C LYS A 53 -13.94 7.52 6.34
N LEU A 54 -13.92 7.13 7.61
CA LEU A 54 -13.39 5.82 8.03
C LEU A 54 -14.29 4.66 7.53
N PRO A 55 -13.74 3.47 7.32
CA PRO A 55 -12.32 3.11 7.41
C PRO A 55 -11.50 3.58 6.20
N VAL A 56 -10.17 3.72 6.40
CA VAL A 56 -9.20 4.02 5.34
C VAL A 56 -8.89 2.73 4.58
N ASP A 57 -8.91 2.78 3.24
CA ASP A 57 -8.46 1.65 2.42
C ASP A 57 -6.93 1.62 2.35
N VAL A 58 -6.37 0.45 2.62
CA VAL A 58 -4.93 0.19 2.67
C VAL A 58 -4.62 -0.99 1.77
N VAL A 59 -3.66 -0.84 0.87
CA VAL A 59 -3.19 -1.91 0.00
C VAL A 59 -1.76 -2.24 0.34
N MET A 60 -1.48 -3.50 0.61
CA MET A 60 -0.13 -4.05 0.74
C MET A 60 0.07 -5.14 -0.30
N ARG A 61 1.20 -5.08 -1.02
CA ARG A 61 1.68 -6.20 -1.83
C ARG A 61 2.58 -7.07 -0.97
N ASP A 62 2.20 -8.31 -0.82
CA ASP A 62 3.02 -9.31 -0.15
C ASP A 62 4.13 -9.79 -1.09
N GLU A 63 5.36 -9.57 -0.70
CA GLU A 63 6.55 -9.99 -1.45
C GLU A 63 7.21 -11.24 -0.84
N GLU A 64 6.50 -11.95 0.07
CA GLU A 64 6.94 -13.15 0.77
C GLU A 64 8.17 -12.93 1.67
N ILE A 65 9.25 -12.37 1.11
CA ILE A 65 10.48 -12.03 1.83
C ILE A 65 10.34 -10.63 2.41
N MET A 66 10.18 -10.54 3.72
CA MET A 66 10.08 -9.29 4.47
C MET A 66 11.10 -9.28 5.61
N PHE A 67 11.51 -8.08 6.05
CA PHE A 67 12.32 -7.96 7.25
C PHE A 67 11.59 -8.54 8.47
N PRO A 68 12.34 -9.16 9.41
CA PRO A 68 11.77 -9.66 10.66
C PRO A 68 10.90 -8.61 11.36
N GLY A 69 9.72 -9.00 11.80
CA GLY A 69 8.75 -8.13 12.47
C GLY A 69 7.85 -7.31 11.54
N THR A 70 8.18 -7.17 10.25
CA THR A 70 7.33 -6.41 9.30
C THR A 70 5.99 -7.11 9.06
N PHE A 71 6.02 -8.43 8.88
CA PHE A 71 4.82 -9.22 8.67
C PHE A 71 3.84 -9.10 9.84
N GLU A 72 4.33 -9.32 11.05
CA GLU A 72 3.53 -9.23 12.28
C GLU A 72 3.02 -7.80 12.51
N TYR A 73 3.79 -6.81 12.10
CA TYR A 73 3.34 -5.42 12.14
C TYR A 73 2.18 -5.19 11.16
N CYS A 74 2.30 -5.65 9.92
CA CYS A 74 1.24 -5.56 8.92
C CYS A 74 -0.03 -6.27 9.39
N GLU A 75 0.09 -7.46 10.01
CA GLU A 75 -1.06 -8.17 10.59
C GLU A 75 -1.73 -7.38 11.72
N ARG A 76 -0.95 -6.68 12.56
CA ARG A 76 -1.52 -5.81 13.60
C ARG A 76 -2.27 -4.62 13.00
N VAL A 77 -1.70 -4.02 11.94
CA VAL A 77 -2.35 -2.92 11.22
C VAL A 77 -3.65 -3.39 10.57
N ALA A 78 -3.65 -4.58 9.97
CA ALA A 78 -4.83 -5.15 9.32
C ALA A 78 -6.01 -5.39 10.28
N LYS A 79 -5.75 -5.54 11.58
CA LYS A 79 -6.77 -5.74 12.62
C LYS A 79 -7.35 -4.43 13.18
N ARG A 80 -6.85 -3.27 12.74
CA ARG A 80 -7.32 -1.96 13.24
C ARG A 80 -8.71 -1.64 12.69
N PRO A 81 -9.66 -1.18 13.52
CA PRO A 81 -11.02 -0.85 13.07
C PRO A 81 -11.06 0.36 12.13
N GLU A 82 -10.05 1.22 12.16
CA GLU A 82 -9.93 2.38 11.28
C GLU A 82 -9.47 2.03 9.87
N VAL A 83 -9.10 0.76 9.63
CA VAL A 83 -8.45 0.30 8.39
C VAL A 83 -9.28 -0.77 7.70
N ARG A 84 -9.45 -0.64 6.40
CA ARG A 84 -9.86 -1.72 5.50
C ARG A 84 -8.63 -2.19 4.74
N PHE A 85 -8.06 -3.32 5.19
CA PHE A 85 -6.78 -3.80 4.70
C PHE A 85 -6.95 -4.80 3.56
N HIS A 86 -6.32 -4.53 2.42
CA HIS A 86 -6.24 -5.40 1.26
C HIS A 86 -4.83 -5.99 1.20
N TRP A 87 -4.70 -7.22 1.66
CA TRP A 87 -3.46 -7.99 1.62
C TRP A 87 -3.39 -8.75 0.30
N LEU A 88 -2.52 -8.32 -0.60
CA LEU A 88 -2.48 -8.81 -1.97
C LEU A 88 -1.24 -9.67 -2.21
N VAL A 89 -1.45 -10.90 -2.66
CA VAL A 89 -0.40 -11.82 -3.12
C VAL A 89 -0.39 -11.85 -4.63
N ALA A 90 0.66 -11.32 -5.25
CA ALA A 90 0.90 -11.41 -6.68
C ALA A 90 2.02 -12.41 -6.91
N HIS A 91 1.72 -13.53 -7.58
CA HIS A 91 2.71 -14.55 -7.96
C HIS A 91 3.54 -14.02 -9.11
N GLN A 92 4.60 -13.26 -8.79
CA GLN A 92 5.44 -12.58 -9.77
C GLN A 92 6.92 -12.76 -9.45
N PRO A 93 7.80 -12.68 -10.46
CA PRO A 93 9.23 -12.72 -10.22
C PRO A 93 9.71 -11.39 -9.63
N ILE A 94 10.58 -11.49 -8.62
CA ILE A 94 11.38 -10.39 -8.09
C ILE A 94 12.83 -10.62 -8.50
N ILE A 95 13.55 -9.56 -8.87
CA ILE A 95 14.95 -9.66 -9.27
C ILE A 95 15.81 -10.05 -8.05
N ASN A 96 16.56 -11.14 -8.20
CA ASN A 96 17.54 -11.59 -7.23
C ASN A 96 18.94 -11.08 -7.65
N ILE A 97 19.33 -9.93 -7.12
CA ILE A 97 20.63 -9.31 -7.43
C ILE A 97 21.83 -10.08 -6.85
N PHE A 98 21.61 -10.99 -5.92
CA PHE A 98 22.67 -11.72 -5.22
C PHE A 98 23.03 -13.06 -5.89
N ASN A 99 22.19 -13.56 -6.78
CA ASN A 99 22.42 -14.83 -7.48
C ASN A 99 22.20 -14.68 -8.99
N ARG A 100 23.31 -14.65 -9.75
CA ARG A 100 23.27 -14.50 -11.21
C ARG A 100 22.81 -15.77 -11.94
N GLU A 101 22.96 -16.94 -11.33
CA GLU A 101 22.50 -18.20 -11.89
C GLU A 101 21.00 -18.40 -11.72
N SER A 102 20.42 -17.77 -10.67
CA SER A 102 18.98 -17.71 -10.43
C SER A 102 18.56 -16.23 -10.26
N PRO A 103 18.43 -15.50 -11.38
CA PRO A 103 18.26 -14.03 -11.33
C PRO A 103 16.88 -13.58 -10.89
N TYR A 104 15.97 -14.52 -10.66
CA TYR A 104 14.62 -14.23 -10.21
C TYR A 104 14.25 -15.09 -9.01
N PHE A 105 13.50 -14.50 -8.10
CA PHE A 105 12.78 -15.14 -7.03
C PHE A 105 11.29 -14.99 -7.29
N TRP A 106 10.55 -16.11 -7.32
CA TRP A 106 9.10 -16.07 -7.50
C TRP A 106 8.41 -15.98 -6.14
N VAL A 107 7.60 -14.94 -5.97
CA VAL A 107 6.80 -14.74 -4.75
C VAL A 107 5.75 -15.85 -4.66
N MET A 108 5.80 -16.63 -3.58
CA MET A 108 4.85 -17.72 -3.32
C MET A 108 4.57 -18.53 -4.59
N ASP A 109 5.65 -19.07 -5.18
CA ASP A 109 5.63 -19.73 -6.48
C ASP A 109 4.54 -20.82 -6.53
N PRO A 110 3.53 -20.71 -7.38
CA PRO A 110 2.44 -21.67 -7.47
C PRO A 110 2.89 -23.03 -8.05
N ALA A 111 4.08 -23.09 -8.68
CA ALA A 111 4.68 -24.34 -9.15
C ALA A 111 5.31 -25.16 -8.00
N LEU A 112 5.52 -24.56 -6.84
CA LEU A 112 6.07 -25.21 -5.66
C LEU A 112 4.98 -25.60 -4.66
N PRO A 113 5.15 -26.69 -3.92
CA PRO A 113 4.33 -26.98 -2.76
C PRO A 113 4.37 -25.81 -1.76
N LYS A 114 3.23 -25.46 -1.17
CA LYS A 114 3.11 -24.31 -0.25
C LYS A 114 4.06 -24.41 0.95
N GLU A 115 4.42 -25.61 1.34
CA GLU A 115 5.37 -25.88 2.43
C GLU A 115 6.81 -25.45 2.11
N GLN A 116 7.10 -25.20 0.84
CA GLN A 116 8.40 -24.70 0.37
C GLN A 116 8.46 -23.19 0.27
N TRP A 117 7.35 -22.48 0.44
CA TRP A 117 7.35 -21.04 0.52
C TRP A 117 8.05 -20.59 1.81
N VAL A 118 8.68 -19.44 1.77
CA VAL A 118 9.38 -18.86 2.94
C VAL A 118 8.41 -18.68 4.11
N ARG A 119 7.16 -18.33 3.81
CA ARG A 119 6.05 -18.28 4.76
C ARG A 119 4.71 -18.39 4.05
N GLN A 120 3.67 -18.67 4.82
CA GLN A 120 2.30 -18.64 4.32
C GLN A 120 1.73 -17.22 4.45
N PRO A 121 0.96 -16.74 3.47
CA PRO A 121 0.17 -15.52 3.63
C PRO A 121 -0.96 -15.75 4.65
N PRO A 122 -1.50 -14.68 5.26
CA PRO A 122 -2.66 -14.84 6.12
C PRO A 122 -3.87 -15.38 5.32
N SER A 123 -4.78 -16.08 6.00
CA SER A 123 -5.93 -16.74 5.36
C SER A 123 -6.88 -15.79 4.63
N TYR A 124 -6.85 -14.49 4.96
CA TYR A 124 -7.64 -13.44 4.33
C TYR A 124 -6.91 -12.75 3.17
N ALA A 125 -5.70 -13.18 2.82
CA ALA A 125 -4.97 -12.59 1.70
C ALA A 125 -5.64 -12.92 0.37
N GLU A 126 -5.69 -11.94 -0.52
CA GLU A 126 -6.23 -12.06 -1.86
C GLU A 126 -5.12 -12.43 -2.84
N SER A 127 -5.27 -13.53 -3.57
CA SER A 127 -4.39 -13.87 -4.69
C SER A 127 -4.75 -13.05 -5.91
N ILE A 128 -3.75 -12.41 -6.54
CA ILE A 128 -3.94 -11.63 -7.75
C ILE A 128 -3.42 -12.43 -8.94
N PRO A 129 -4.18 -12.50 -10.06
CA PRO A 129 -3.69 -13.11 -11.29
C PRO A 129 -2.38 -12.46 -11.77
N GLU A 130 -1.44 -13.26 -12.25
CA GLU A 130 -0.11 -12.85 -12.71
C GLU A 130 -0.12 -11.72 -13.75
N LYS A 131 -1.14 -11.65 -14.60
CA LYS A 131 -1.28 -10.58 -15.61
C LYS A 131 -1.52 -9.17 -15.01
N HIS A 132 -1.71 -9.04 -13.72
CA HIS A 132 -1.92 -7.76 -13.02
C HIS A 132 -0.66 -7.28 -12.28
N ILE A 133 0.54 -7.56 -12.81
CA ILE A 133 1.84 -7.09 -12.28
C ILE A 133 1.96 -5.54 -12.33
N GLY A 134 0.92 -4.82 -12.58
CA GLY A 134 0.89 -3.37 -12.63
C GLY A 134 0.44 -2.70 -11.33
N ALA A 135 -0.25 -1.60 -11.50
CA ALA A 135 -0.79 -0.84 -10.38
C ALA A 135 -1.82 -1.67 -9.60
N LEU A 136 -1.61 -1.83 -8.30
CA LEU A 136 -2.55 -2.53 -7.42
C LEU A 136 -3.74 -1.66 -7.03
N ILE A 137 -3.59 -0.33 -7.13
CA ILE A 137 -4.63 0.65 -6.86
C ILE A 137 -5.21 1.07 -8.21
N THR A 138 -6.30 0.46 -8.60
CA THR A 138 -6.99 0.70 -9.88
C THR A 138 -8.46 1.07 -9.64
N LYS A 139 -9.11 1.63 -10.65
CA LYS A 139 -10.55 1.97 -10.59
C LYS A 139 -11.41 0.71 -10.44
N GLU A 140 -10.99 -0.42 -11.00
CA GLU A 140 -11.72 -1.69 -10.93
C GLU A 140 -11.72 -2.22 -9.50
N ARG A 141 -10.59 -2.12 -8.78
CA ARG A 141 -10.49 -2.55 -7.38
C ARG A 141 -11.07 -1.53 -6.41
N PHE A 142 -10.91 -0.24 -6.70
CA PHE A 142 -11.39 0.86 -5.89
C PHE A 142 -12.32 1.78 -6.70
N PRO A 143 -13.55 1.32 -7.00
CA PRO A 143 -14.49 2.09 -7.80
C PRO A 143 -14.88 3.40 -7.12
N THR A 144 -15.13 4.41 -7.93
CA THR A 144 -15.59 5.73 -7.50
C THR A 144 -16.84 6.13 -8.26
N GLU A 145 -17.59 7.07 -7.71
CA GLU A 145 -18.70 7.72 -8.41
C GLU A 145 -18.19 8.49 -9.64
N GLU A 146 -19.09 8.80 -10.56
CA GLU A 146 -18.78 9.59 -11.74
C GLU A 146 -18.19 10.95 -11.35
N GLY A 147 -17.14 11.35 -12.07
CA GLY A 147 -16.40 12.60 -11.78
C GLY A 147 -15.45 12.53 -10.57
N LYS A 148 -15.35 11.39 -9.88
CA LYS A 148 -14.40 11.19 -8.77
C LYS A 148 -13.19 10.41 -9.22
N ILE A 149 -12.10 10.53 -8.46
CA ILE A 149 -10.78 9.95 -8.77
C ILE A 149 -10.33 9.09 -7.59
N THR A 150 -9.65 7.98 -7.89
CA THR A 150 -8.93 7.18 -6.90
C THR A 150 -7.50 7.71 -6.78
N TYR A 151 -7.12 8.14 -5.60
CA TYR A 151 -5.77 8.62 -5.25
C TYR A 151 -5.00 7.56 -4.49
N ALA A 152 -3.79 7.25 -4.96
CA ALA A 152 -2.81 6.46 -4.21
C ALA A 152 -1.96 7.40 -3.34
N VAL A 153 -1.90 7.11 -2.04
CA VAL A 153 -0.99 7.79 -1.12
C VAL A 153 0.23 6.90 -0.91
N THR A 154 1.40 7.41 -1.27
CA THR A 154 2.68 6.72 -1.15
C THR A 154 3.65 7.51 -0.29
N GLY A 155 4.53 6.81 0.43
CA GLY A 155 5.57 7.41 1.27
C GLY A 155 6.84 7.81 0.49
N LEU A 156 6.71 8.16 -0.80
CA LEU A 156 7.84 8.55 -1.65
C LEU A 156 8.09 10.05 -1.57
N ARG A 157 9.37 10.43 -1.52
CA ARG A 157 9.78 11.83 -1.69
C ARG A 157 9.83 12.17 -3.19
N VAL A 158 9.66 13.47 -3.51
CA VAL A 158 9.71 13.95 -4.91
C VAL A 158 11.04 13.58 -5.59
N GLU A 159 12.14 13.58 -4.83
CA GLU A 159 13.46 13.21 -5.32
C GLU A 159 13.60 11.70 -5.63
N GLU A 160 12.71 10.87 -5.11
CA GLU A 160 12.67 9.40 -5.30
C GLU A 160 11.69 8.98 -6.39
N SER A 161 10.87 9.92 -6.87
CA SER A 161 9.92 9.67 -7.95
C SER A 161 10.59 9.92 -9.29
N PRO A 162 10.63 8.96 -10.22
CA PRO A 162 11.07 9.25 -11.59
C PRO A 162 10.13 10.30 -12.21
N ASN A 163 10.75 11.31 -12.86
CA ASN A 163 10.03 12.33 -13.63
C ASN A 163 9.34 11.72 -14.86
#